data_1f6eb783de3cb71982fb4615dc89f901
#
_entry.id   1f6eb783de3cb71982fb4615dc89f901
#
_cell.length_a   1.000
_cell.length_b   1.000
_cell.length_c   1.000
_cell.angle_alpha   90.00
_cell.angle_beta   90.00
_cell.angle_gamma   90.00
#
_symmetry.space_group_name_H-M   'P 1'
#
loop_
_entity.id
_entity.type
_entity.pdbx_description
1 polymer ?
#
loop_
_entity_poly.entity_id
_entity_poly.type
_entity_poly.pdbx_seq_one_letter_code
_entity_poly.pdbx_strand_id
1 'polypeptide(L)'
;MTETRYTPTSVRKLVDKFFSLQWCRDNFVVPLYEETSLPMKDGIIKIAIANYSYLGTIASPIKERLSQSGFKCEFVERSQEEIQEILDLASEERFISGDSIELSQFDEDAVLEAIKETSEDSNDSFSFEFDDDDEMAIEEDTLDLSIEMMESKIQRAAGMVLINSRKNDVSDIHIEPREEGYKIRVRKDGVMQKFMSMSRKPGIQLVACLKNMAKMDIAERRASQDGKILRKFEGNRLEFRCSTVPGKHGEKMVLRILNSDASALNLDTLIHIESVRESFRKIMNTTNGIVIVSGPTGSGKSTTLAAALKEKDTGDTNIVTAEDPIEYDMGGDINQVQVNRAKGQTFAMILRTFLRQDPDVILIGETRDPETAESSMDAAETGHLVFTTLHANSSTSSLTRLLDMDVPKYKLNASVRGVLAQRLLRKVCTGCAIKRPISD
;
A
#
# COMPACT_ATOMS: atom_id res chain seq x y z
N MET A 1 31.00 -37.46 -9.22
CA MET A 1 29.54 -37.38 -9.16
C MET A 1 29.23 -35.90 -8.99
N THR A 2 28.79 -35.23 -10.03
CA THR A 2 28.47 -33.80 -10.00
C THR A 2 27.15 -33.65 -9.26
N GLU A 3 27.18 -33.04 -8.07
CA GLU A 3 26.00 -32.62 -7.34
C GLU A 3 25.22 -31.65 -8.18
N THR A 4 24.02 -31.99 -8.53
CA THR A 4 23.07 -31.17 -9.27
C THR A 4 22.66 -29.97 -8.37
N ARG A 5 23.13 -28.76 -8.65
CA ARG A 5 22.78 -27.58 -7.89
C ARG A 5 21.42 -27.05 -8.36
N TYR A 6 20.40 -27.28 -7.58
CA TYR A 6 19.12 -26.58 -7.66
C TYR A 6 19.08 -25.49 -6.57
N THR A 7 18.43 -24.38 -6.87
CA THR A 7 18.27 -23.31 -5.89
C THR A 7 16.84 -23.38 -5.31
N PRO A 8 16.63 -23.00 -4.04
CA PRO A 8 15.29 -22.91 -3.45
C PRO A 8 14.33 -22.10 -4.32
N THR A 9 14.83 -21.04 -4.95
CA THR A 9 14.10 -20.18 -5.89
C THR A 9 13.61 -20.92 -7.13
N SER A 10 14.44 -21.77 -7.75
CA SER A 10 14.05 -22.54 -8.93
C SER A 10 13.02 -23.60 -8.60
N VAL A 11 13.16 -24.24 -7.44
CA VAL A 11 12.18 -25.20 -6.91
C VAL A 11 10.83 -24.53 -6.67
N ARG A 12 10.83 -23.40 -5.98
CA ARG A 12 9.61 -22.63 -5.69
C ARG A 12 8.85 -22.25 -6.96
N LYS A 13 9.53 -21.74 -8.00
CA LYS A 13 8.94 -21.45 -9.32
C LYS A 13 8.23 -22.62 -9.94
N LEU A 14 8.82 -23.82 -9.87
CA LEU A 14 8.23 -25.01 -10.44
C LEU A 14 7.05 -25.53 -9.61
N VAL A 15 7.17 -25.45 -8.28
CA VAL A 15 6.07 -25.78 -7.37
C VAL A 15 4.86 -24.89 -7.68
N ASP A 16 5.03 -23.57 -7.66
CA ASP A 16 3.93 -22.63 -7.87
C ASP A 16 3.33 -22.71 -9.29
N LYS A 17 4.14 -23.08 -10.30
CA LYS A 17 3.67 -23.19 -11.67
C LYS A 17 2.85 -24.47 -11.94
N PHE A 18 3.21 -25.58 -11.33
CA PHE A 18 2.64 -26.89 -11.69
C PHE A 18 1.90 -27.57 -10.55
N PHE A 19 2.17 -27.22 -9.30
CA PHE A 19 1.64 -27.89 -8.11
C PHE A 19 1.24 -26.84 -7.06
N SER A 20 0.79 -27.28 -5.87
CA SER A 20 0.77 -26.45 -4.68
C SER A 20 1.83 -26.95 -3.68
N LEU A 21 2.36 -26.04 -2.86
CA LEU A 21 3.35 -26.41 -1.85
C LEU A 21 2.81 -27.48 -0.89
N GLN A 22 1.53 -27.33 -0.49
CA GLN A 22 0.83 -28.28 0.37
C GLN A 22 0.73 -29.65 -0.30
N TRP A 23 0.33 -29.71 -1.58
CA TRP A 23 0.26 -30.95 -2.32
C TRP A 23 1.62 -31.63 -2.43
N CYS A 24 2.69 -30.85 -2.63
CA CYS A 24 4.07 -31.38 -2.67
C CYS A 24 4.47 -31.99 -1.32
N ARG A 25 4.12 -31.36 -0.20
CA ARG A 25 4.36 -31.87 1.15
C ARG A 25 3.57 -33.13 1.44
N ASP A 26 2.28 -33.15 1.13
CA ASP A 26 1.40 -34.30 1.42
C ASP A 26 1.79 -35.55 0.62
N ASN A 27 2.38 -35.37 -0.56
CA ASN A 27 2.77 -36.47 -1.44
C ASN A 27 4.28 -36.73 -1.42
N PHE A 28 5.07 -35.99 -0.65
CA PHE A 28 6.54 -36.07 -0.61
C PHE A 28 7.17 -36.00 -2.01
N VAL A 29 6.80 -34.99 -2.75
CA VAL A 29 7.23 -34.72 -4.13
C VAL A 29 7.78 -33.32 -4.25
N VAL A 30 8.90 -33.17 -4.95
CA VAL A 30 9.41 -31.83 -5.27
C VAL A 30 9.95 -31.77 -6.69
N PRO A 31 9.51 -30.79 -7.52
CA PRO A 31 10.09 -30.57 -8.83
C PRO A 31 11.45 -29.90 -8.71
N LEU A 32 12.46 -30.45 -9.39
CA LEU A 32 13.83 -29.98 -9.39
C LEU A 32 14.23 -29.49 -10.80
N TYR A 33 14.95 -28.38 -10.86
CA TYR A 33 15.48 -27.83 -12.11
C TYR A 33 16.95 -27.43 -11.96
N GLU A 34 17.76 -27.79 -12.94
CA GLU A 34 19.18 -27.41 -13.01
C GLU A 34 19.34 -26.04 -13.66
N GLU A 35 19.93 -25.09 -12.97
CA GLU A 35 20.10 -23.69 -13.38
C GLU A 35 21.25 -23.49 -14.41
N THR A 36 21.39 -24.33 -15.43
CA THR A 36 22.50 -24.17 -16.38
C THR A 36 22.14 -23.52 -17.71
N SER A 37 20.87 -23.27 -18.01
CA SER A 37 20.51 -22.56 -19.24
C SER A 37 19.07 -22.02 -19.26
N LEU A 38 18.87 -20.74 -19.42
CA LEU A 38 17.67 -20.15 -19.99
C LEU A 38 17.90 -19.96 -21.49
N PRO A 39 16.98 -20.38 -22.40
CA PRO A 39 15.66 -21.00 -22.23
C PRO A 39 15.73 -22.54 -22.15
N MET A 40 14.72 -23.18 -21.50
CA MET A 40 14.57 -24.64 -21.32
C MET A 40 14.76 -25.40 -22.65
N LYS A 41 15.97 -25.92 -22.92
CA LYS A 41 16.29 -26.49 -24.24
C LYS A 41 15.71 -27.89 -24.46
N ASP A 42 15.42 -28.67 -23.41
CA ASP A 42 15.01 -30.06 -23.57
C ASP A 42 13.64 -30.43 -22.96
N GLY A 43 12.94 -29.48 -22.32
CA GLY A 43 11.57 -29.71 -21.82
C GLY A 43 11.44 -30.83 -20.77
N ILE A 44 12.52 -31.22 -20.07
CA ILE A 44 12.51 -32.27 -19.05
C ILE A 44 12.62 -31.64 -17.65
N ILE A 45 11.67 -31.97 -16.78
CA ILE A 45 11.67 -31.57 -15.36
C ILE A 45 11.95 -32.81 -14.52
N LYS A 46 12.95 -32.77 -13.64
CA LYS A 46 13.21 -33.82 -12.67
C LYS A 46 12.27 -33.70 -11.49
N ILE A 47 11.61 -34.75 -11.11
CA ILE A 47 10.68 -34.81 -9.98
C ILE A 47 11.29 -35.72 -8.91
N ALA A 48 11.73 -35.14 -7.79
CA ALA A 48 12.14 -35.92 -6.65
C ALA A 48 10.93 -36.50 -5.92
N ILE A 49 11.01 -37.76 -5.55
CA ILE A 49 9.96 -38.48 -4.83
C ILE A 49 10.59 -39.32 -3.70
N ALA A 50 9.88 -39.45 -2.59
CA ALA A 50 10.40 -40.16 -1.41
C ALA A 50 10.44 -41.69 -1.55
N ASN A 51 9.56 -42.25 -2.38
CA ASN A 51 9.50 -43.71 -2.54
C ASN A 51 8.88 -44.09 -3.89
N TYR A 52 9.57 -44.89 -4.68
CA TYR A 52 9.08 -45.42 -5.97
C TYR A 52 7.82 -46.29 -5.87
N SER A 53 7.52 -46.88 -4.72
CA SER A 53 6.29 -47.64 -4.53
C SER A 53 5.00 -46.82 -4.64
N TYR A 54 5.08 -45.51 -4.43
CA TYR A 54 3.94 -44.57 -4.62
C TYR A 54 3.79 -44.06 -6.06
N LEU A 55 4.75 -44.35 -6.96
CA LEU A 55 4.72 -43.94 -8.36
C LEU A 55 3.43 -44.34 -9.09
N GLY A 56 2.83 -45.46 -8.74
CA GLY A 56 1.60 -45.95 -9.39
C GLY A 56 0.40 -45.00 -9.22
N THR A 57 0.35 -44.29 -8.12
CA THR A 57 -0.78 -43.38 -7.78
C THR A 57 -0.53 -41.94 -8.18
N ILE A 58 0.70 -41.43 -8.11
CA ILE A 58 1.03 -40.01 -8.30
C ILE A 58 1.69 -39.70 -9.66
N ALA A 59 2.30 -40.70 -10.32
CA ALA A 59 3.01 -40.47 -11.58
C ALA A 59 2.11 -40.05 -12.74
N SER A 60 0.90 -40.61 -12.86
CA SER A 60 -0.04 -40.26 -13.92
C SER A 60 -0.52 -38.81 -13.82
N PRO A 61 -1.00 -38.31 -12.68
CA PRO A 61 -1.36 -36.92 -12.50
C PRO A 61 -0.20 -35.94 -12.78
N ILE A 62 1.02 -36.27 -12.34
CA ILE A 62 2.20 -35.42 -12.59
C ILE A 62 2.54 -35.37 -14.08
N LYS A 63 2.58 -36.52 -14.75
CA LYS A 63 2.86 -36.60 -16.19
C LYS A 63 1.85 -35.86 -17.02
N GLU A 64 0.56 -35.99 -16.70
CA GLU A 64 -0.52 -35.31 -17.39
C GLU A 64 -0.40 -33.80 -17.24
N ARG A 65 -0.18 -33.30 -16.03
CA ARG A 65 -0.06 -31.88 -15.74
C ARG A 65 1.14 -31.21 -16.42
N LEU A 66 2.28 -31.90 -16.47
CA LEU A 66 3.48 -31.40 -17.14
C LEU A 66 3.36 -31.49 -18.66
N SER A 67 2.76 -32.56 -19.20
CA SER A 67 2.57 -32.73 -20.64
C SER A 67 1.62 -31.71 -21.25
N GLN A 68 0.58 -31.28 -20.52
CA GLN A 68 -0.32 -30.19 -20.94
C GLN A 68 0.43 -28.86 -21.12
N SER A 69 1.56 -28.69 -20.45
CA SER A 69 2.43 -27.52 -20.55
C SER A 69 3.65 -27.74 -21.45
N GLY A 70 3.72 -28.85 -22.17
CA GLY A 70 4.80 -29.17 -23.12
C GLY A 70 6.08 -29.72 -22.48
N PHE A 71 6.03 -30.16 -21.19
CA PHE A 71 7.18 -30.70 -20.48
C PHE A 71 7.11 -32.21 -20.32
N LYS A 72 8.29 -32.86 -20.35
CA LYS A 72 8.46 -34.23 -19.94
C LYS A 72 8.98 -34.28 -18.51
N CYS A 73 8.74 -35.34 -17.77
CA CYS A 73 9.29 -35.51 -16.43
C CYS A 73 10.11 -36.79 -16.30
N GLU A 74 11.13 -36.71 -15.46
CA GLU A 74 11.96 -37.80 -15.01
C GLU A 74 11.90 -37.88 -13.47
N PHE A 75 11.66 -39.09 -12.93
CA PHE A 75 11.55 -39.26 -11.48
C PHE A 75 12.90 -39.65 -10.88
N VAL A 76 13.23 -39.01 -9.75
CA VAL A 76 14.49 -39.24 -9.01
C VAL A 76 14.13 -39.53 -7.55
N GLU A 77 14.69 -40.60 -6.98
CA GLU A 77 14.47 -40.93 -5.57
C GLU A 77 15.31 -40.06 -4.65
N ARG A 78 14.69 -39.53 -3.59
CA ARG A 78 15.31 -38.76 -2.50
C ARG A 78 14.72 -39.21 -1.17
N SER A 79 15.42 -38.97 -0.06
CA SER A 79 14.83 -39.23 1.25
C SER A 79 13.68 -38.27 1.56
N GLN A 80 12.75 -38.69 2.44
CA GLN A 80 11.67 -37.80 2.89
C GLN A 80 12.22 -36.52 3.57
N GLU A 81 13.30 -36.68 4.32
CA GLU A 81 13.97 -35.58 5.01
C GLU A 81 14.56 -34.58 4.02
N GLU A 82 15.24 -35.02 2.97
CA GLU A 82 15.75 -34.14 1.90
C GLU A 82 14.64 -33.40 1.16
N ILE A 83 13.54 -34.09 0.85
CA ILE A 83 12.40 -33.46 0.18
C ILE A 83 11.75 -32.41 1.08
N GLN A 84 11.59 -32.69 2.37
CA GLN A 84 11.02 -31.76 3.33
C GLN A 84 11.92 -30.54 3.51
N GLU A 85 13.24 -30.75 3.64
CA GLU A 85 14.21 -29.65 3.73
C GLU A 85 14.18 -28.73 2.50
N ILE A 86 14.12 -29.32 1.29
CA ILE A 86 14.01 -28.54 0.04
C ILE A 86 12.71 -27.74 0.00
N LEU A 87 11.58 -28.32 0.41
CA LEU A 87 10.29 -27.64 0.44
C LEU A 87 10.24 -26.57 1.51
N ASP A 88 10.88 -26.76 2.66
CA ASP A 88 10.95 -25.75 3.72
C ASP A 88 11.81 -24.56 3.29
N LEU A 89 12.99 -24.80 2.71
CA LEU A 89 13.81 -23.76 2.11
C LEU A 89 13.06 -23.01 0.99
N ALA A 90 12.33 -23.73 0.15
CA ALA A 90 11.52 -23.12 -0.90
C ALA A 90 10.31 -22.33 -0.33
N SER A 91 9.83 -22.65 0.87
CA SER A 91 8.74 -21.92 1.54
C SER A 91 9.21 -20.60 2.16
N GLU A 92 10.48 -20.50 2.57
CA GLU A 92 11.06 -19.29 3.14
C GLU A 92 11.41 -18.25 2.08
N GLU A 93 11.53 -18.64 0.80
CA GLU A 93 11.84 -17.71 -0.27
C GLU A 93 10.63 -16.86 -0.69
N ARG A 94 10.72 -15.58 -0.42
CA ARG A 94 9.78 -14.57 -0.93
C ARG A 94 10.07 -14.25 -2.39
N PHE A 95 9.17 -14.67 -3.29
CA PHE A 95 9.32 -14.40 -4.72
C PHE A 95 9.08 -12.94 -5.07
N ILE A 96 10.08 -12.33 -5.72
CA ILE A 96 9.94 -11.12 -6.52
C ILE A 96 10.28 -11.50 -7.97
N SER A 97 9.33 -11.99 -8.72
CA SER A 97 9.48 -12.14 -10.18
C SER A 97 8.52 -11.19 -10.92
N GLY A 98 9.06 -10.50 -11.92
CA GLY A 98 8.40 -9.38 -12.61
C GLY A 98 7.29 -9.73 -13.61
N ASP A 99 6.77 -10.96 -13.61
CA ASP A 99 5.62 -11.35 -14.41
C ASP A 99 4.58 -11.99 -13.49
N SER A 100 3.44 -11.32 -13.37
CA SER A 100 2.28 -11.72 -12.57
C SER A 100 2.67 -12.20 -11.15
N ILE A 101 2.66 -11.29 -10.19
CA ILE A 101 2.64 -11.70 -8.78
C ILE A 101 1.34 -12.46 -8.59
N GLU A 102 1.41 -13.79 -8.65
CA GLU A 102 0.35 -14.61 -8.09
C GLU A 102 0.32 -14.30 -6.61
N LEU A 103 -0.81 -13.79 -6.15
CA LEU A 103 -1.11 -13.50 -4.76
C LEU A 103 -1.27 -14.80 -3.94
N SER A 104 -0.35 -15.76 -4.14
CA SER A 104 -0.38 -17.11 -3.54
C SER A 104 -0.08 -17.13 -2.03
N GLN A 105 0.12 -15.97 -1.40
CA GLN A 105 0.15 -15.83 0.06
C GLN A 105 -1.17 -15.29 0.62
N PHE A 106 -2.16 -15.03 -0.23
CA PHE A 106 -3.52 -14.84 0.23
C PHE A 106 -4.10 -16.23 0.44
N ASP A 107 -4.59 -16.47 1.60
CA ASP A 107 -5.48 -17.60 1.85
C ASP A 107 -6.81 -17.31 1.16
N GLU A 108 -6.78 -17.34 -0.19
CA GLU A 108 -7.98 -17.18 -1.03
C GLU A 108 -9.03 -18.20 -0.61
N ASP A 109 -8.60 -19.39 -0.21
CA ASP A 109 -9.49 -20.47 0.19
C ASP A 109 -10.15 -20.16 1.53
N ALA A 110 -9.44 -19.62 2.53
CA ALA A 110 -10.03 -19.20 3.80
C ALA A 110 -11.00 -18.00 3.63
N VAL A 111 -10.68 -17.04 2.76
CA VAL A 111 -11.59 -15.93 2.46
C VAL A 111 -12.79 -16.43 1.65
N LEU A 112 -12.58 -17.30 0.65
CA LEU A 112 -13.65 -17.91 -0.14
C LEU A 112 -14.50 -18.87 0.70
N GLU A 113 -13.92 -19.63 1.61
CA GLU A 113 -14.62 -20.52 2.52
C GLU A 113 -15.47 -19.72 3.52
N ALA A 114 -14.93 -18.66 4.12
CA ALA A 114 -15.68 -17.72 4.96
C ALA A 114 -16.82 -17.04 4.22
N ILE A 115 -16.68 -16.81 2.90
CA ILE A 115 -17.72 -16.22 2.04
C ILE A 115 -18.73 -17.28 1.56
N LYS A 116 -18.29 -18.50 1.22
CA LYS A 116 -19.17 -19.60 0.80
C LYS A 116 -20.12 -20.02 1.92
N GLU A 117 -19.64 -20.15 3.13
CA GLU A 117 -20.46 -20.47 4.28
C GLU A 117 -21.54 -19.41 4.58
N THR A 118 -21.34 -18.12 4.21
CA THR A 118 -22.39 -17.08 4.30
C THR A 118 -23.49 -17.21 3.25
N SER A 119 -23.28 -18.00 2.19
CA SER A 119 -24.29 -18.20 1.15
C SER A 119 -25.33 -19.29 1.48
N GLU A 120 -25.06 -20.13 2.46
CA GLU A 120 -25.95 -21.25 2.84
C GLU A 120 -26.91 -20.88 4.00
N ASP A 121 -26.57 -19.90 4.86
CA ASP A 121 -27.45 -19.43 5.93
C ASP A 121 -28.28 -18.20 5.48
N SER A 122 -29.42 -18.46 4.86
CA SER A 122 -30.20 -17.46 4.11
C SER A 122 -31.36 -16.82 4.86
N ASN A 123 -31.33 -16.62 6.18
CA ASN A 123 -32.47 -16.03 6.87
C ASN A 123 -32.20 -15.04 8.01
N ASP A 124 -31.01 -14.46 8.11
CA ASP A 124 -30.81 -13.38 9.06
C ASP A 124 -30.97 -12.01 8.39
N SER A 125 -32.15 -11.42 8.68
CA SER A 125 -32.40 -10.00 8.44
C SER A 125 -31.56 -9.19 9.41
N PHE A 126 -30.49 -8.58 8.93
CA PHE A 126 -29.69 -7.63 9.70
C PHE A 126 -30.51 -6.35 9.98
N SER A 127 -31.00 -6.20 11.17
CA SER A 127 -31.45 -4.93 11.74
C SER A 127 -30.31 -4.40 12.60
N PHE A 128 -29.70 -3.28 12.21
CA PHE A 128 -28.82 -2.52 13.08
C PHE A 128 -29.66 -1.40 13.71
N GLU A 129 -29.77 -1.39 15.02
CA GLU A 129 -30.24 -0.23 15.77
C GLU A 129 -29.07 0.76 15.90
N PHE A 130 -29.30 2.01 15.53
CA PHE A 130 -28.40 3.11 15.73
C PHE A 130 -28.85 3.87 16.96
N ASP A 131 -27.99 4.01 17.96
CA ASP A 131 -28.14 5.07 18.95
C ASP A 131 -27.58 6.37 18.35
N ASP A 132 -28.48 7.28 17.99
CA ASP A 132 -28.17 8.68 17.72
C ASP A 132 -28.03 9.37 19.10
N ASP A 133 -26.80 9.56 19.53
CA ASP A 133 -26.35 10.65 20.40
C ASP A 133 -24.91 10.34 20.87
N ASP A 134 -23.93 11.04 20.25
CA ASP A 134 -22.74 11.56 20.93
C ASP A 134 -21.79 12.21 19.93
N GLU A 135 -22.09 13.46 19.58
CA GLU A 135 -21.09 14.41 19.13
C GLU A 135 -20.36 14.97 20.36
N MET A 136 -19.41 14.28 20.91
CA MET A 136 -18.27 14.81 21.67
C MET A 136 -17.65 13.71 22.56
N ALA A 137 -16.79 12.92 21.96
CA ALA A 137 -15.60 12.38 22.61
C ALA A 137 -14.83 11.60 21.56
N ILE A 138 -13.74 12.16 21.05
CA ILE A 138 -12.77 11.41 20.29
C ILE A 138 -11.93 10.61 21.30
N GLU A 139 -12.53 9.65 21.93
CA GLU A 139 -11.82 8.45 22.33
C GLU A 139 -11.91 7.52 21.13
N GLU A 140 -10.84 7.47 20.35
CA GLU A 140 -10.68 6.55 19.22
C GLU A 140 -10.69 5.12 19.77
N ASP A 141 -11.87 4.50 19.86
CA ASP A 141 -12.02 3.05 20.00
C ASP A 141 -11.45 2.40 18.74
N THR A 142 -10.13 2.25 18.74
CA THR A 142 -9.41 1.48 17.73
C THR A 142 -9.65 0.00 18.07
N LEU A 143 -10.76 -0.55 17.54
CA LEU A 143 -11.06 -1.97 17.62
C LEU A 143 -9.95 -2.79 16.99
N ASP A 144 -9.43 -3.76 17.73
CA ASP A 144 -8.43 -4.70 17.23
C ASP A 144 -9.03 -5.58 16.12
N LEU A 145 -8.31 -5.73 15.01
CA LEU A 145 -8.65 -6.66 13.92
C LEU A 145 -8.23 -8.10 14.26
N SER A 146 -8.25 -8.52 15.51
CA SER A 146 -8.07 -9.94 15.77
C SER A 146 -9.24 -10.70 15.13
N ILE A 147 -8.94 -11.54 14.13
CA ILE A 147 -9.92 -12.33 13.36
C ILE A 147 -10.77 -13.19 14.28
N GLU A 148 -10.21 -13.58 15.43
CA GLU A 148 -10.85 -14.39 16.45
C GLU A 148 -12.00 -13.67 17.21
N MET A 149 -12.00 -12.34 17.25
CA MET A 149 -13.04 -11.53 17.91
C MET A 149 -14.18 -11.09 16.98
N MET A 150 -14.12 -11.42 15.68
CA MET A 150 -15.15 -11.02 14.71
C MET A 150 -16.33 -11.98 14.75
N GLU A 151 -17.51 -11.45 15.12
CA GLU A 151 -18.73 -12.23 15.37
C GLU A 151 -19.34 -12.85 14.11
N SER A 152 -19.16 -12.24 12.92
CA SER A 152 -19.73 -12.75 11.68
C SER A 152 -18.68 -13.17 10.66
N LYS A 153 -19.03 -14.16 9.82
CA LYS A 153 -18.19 -14.66 8.73
C LYS A 153 -17.80 -13.57 7.73
N ILE A 154 -18.72 -12.63 7.45
CA ILE A 154 -18.46 -11.52 6.51
C ILE A 154 -17.51 -10.48 7.11
N GLN A 155 -17.57 -10.24 8.43
CA GLN A 155 -16.61 -9.38 9.12
C GLN A 155 -15.21 -9.98 9.05
N ARG A 156 -15.07 -11.30 9.27
CA ARG A 156 -13.80 -12.01 9.11
C ARG A 156 -13.24 -11.89 7.70
N ALA A 157 -14.09 -12.06 6.67
CA ALA A 157 -13.68 -11.88 5.28
C ALA A 157 -13.23 -10.43 5.00
N ALA A 158 -13.95 -9.42 5.51
CA ALA A 158 -13.54 -8.03 5.40
C ALA A 158 -12.19 -7.78 6.10
N GLY A 159 -12.03 -8.26 7.33
CA GLY A 159 -10.78 -8.17 8.08
C GLY A 159 -9.60 -8.81 7.34
N MET A 160 -9.77 -10.01 6.79
CA MET A 160 -8.75 -10.69 6.00
C MET A 160 -8.33 -9.88 4.76
N VAL A 161 -9.30 -9.29 4.03
CA VAL A 161 -9.00 -8.43 2.88
C VAL A 161 -8.15 -7.24 3.30
N LEU A 162 -8.48 -6.57 4.42
CA LEU A 162 -7.73 -5.42 4.93
C LEU A 162 -6.33 -5.81 5.41
N ILE A 163 -6.22 -6.84 6.23
CA ILE A 163 -4.94 -7.31 6.82
C ILE A 163 -4.00 -7.81 5.72
N ASN A 164 -4.49 -8.66 4.82
CA ASN A 164 -3.66 -9.20 3.75
C ASN A 164 -3.17 -8.10 2.81
N SER A 165 -4.02 -7.13 2.48
CA SER A 165 -3.63 -6.00 1.66
C SER A 165 -2.52 -5.17 2.33
N ARG A 166 -2.58 -4.98 3.64
CA ARG A 166 -1.53 -4.30 4.41
C ARG A 166 -0.23 -5.10 4.45
N LYS A 167 -0.29 -6.42 4.75
CA LYS A 167 0.87 -7.31 4.81
C LYS A 167 1.62 -7.40 3.47
N ASN A 168 0.93 -7.18 2.35
CA ASN A 168 1.49 -7.26 1.00
C ASN A 168 1.82 -5.90 0.38
N ASP A 169 1.88 -4.81 1.16
CA ASP A 169 2.21 -3.45 0.69
C ASP A 169 1.34 -2.98 -0.49
N VAL A 170 0.04 -3.32 -0.42
CA VAL A 170 -0.96 -2.85 -1.37
C VAL A 170 -1.27 -1.38 -1.08
N SER A 171 -1.37 -0.54 -2.10
CA SER A 171 -1.75 0.87 -1.95
C SER A 171 -3.27 1.10 -1.98
N ASP A 172 -3.98 0.38 -2.85
CA ASP A 172 -5.43 0.56 -3.02
C ASP A 172 -6.13 -0.80 -3.24
N ILE A 173 -7.30 -0.97 -2.63
CA ILE A 173 -8.20 -2.11 -2.81
C ILE A 173 -9.42 -1.62 -3.59
N HIS A 174 -9.76 -2.29 -4.68
CA HIS A 174 -10.89 -1.97 -5.53
C HIS A 174 -11.90 -3.12 -5.50
N ILE A 175 -13.09 -2.88 -4.99
CA ILE A 175 -14.21 -3.82 -4.96
C ILE A 175 -15.19 -3.37 -6.04
N GLU A 176 -15.25 -4.11 -7.13
CA GLU A 176 -15.92 -3.71 -8.37
C GLU A 176 -17.08 -4.63 -8.71
N PRO A 177 -18.33 -4.10 -8.73
CA PRO A 177 -19.48 -4.86 -9.20
C PRO A 177 -19.36 -5.16 -10.70
N ARG A 178 -19.72 -6.38 -11.08
CA ARG A 178 -19.79 -6.88 -12.44
C ARG A 178 -21.15 -7.53 -12.65
N GLU A 179 -21.44 -7.93 -13.87
CA GLU A 179 -22.69 -8.61 -14.21
C GLU A 179 -22.86 -9.91 -13.42
N GLU A 180 -21.82 -10.72 -13.34
CA GLU A 180 -21.80 -12.04 -12.68
C GLU A 180 -21.49 -12.00 -11.18
N GLY A 181 -21.15 -10.83 -10.60
CA GLY A 181 -20.78 -10.72 -9.19
C GLY A 181 -19.85 -9.54 -8.90
N TYR A 182 -18.90 -9.74 -8.02
CA TYR A 182 -17.90 -8.74 -7.65
C TYR A 182 -16.49 -9.22 -7.96
N LYS A 183 -15.66 -8.31 -8.48
CA LYS A 183 -14.24 -8.53 -8.68
C LYS A 183 -13.45 -7.63 -7.76
N ILE A 184 -12.61 -8.24 -6.91
CA ILE A 184 -11.68 -7.50 -6.07
C ILE A 184 -10.34 -7.44 -6.78
N ARG A 185 -9.80 -6.24 -6.91
CA ARG A 185 -8.47 -5.98 -7.45
C ARG A 185 -7.69 -5.12 -6.47
N VAL A 186 -6.40 -5.29 -6.45
CA VAL A 186 -5.50 -4.50 -5.63
C VAL A 186 -4.49 -3.76 -6.50
N ARG A 187 -4.03 -2.61 -6.03
CA ARG A 187 -2.93 -1.89 -6.66
C ARG A 187 -1.68 -2.09 -5.82
N LYS A 188 -0.66 -2.71 -6.43
CA LYS A 188 0.65 -2.89 -5.83
C LYS A 188 1.70 -2.30 -6.76
N ASP A 189 2.63 -1.49 -6.24
CA ASP A 189 3.68 -0.82 -7.02
C ASP A 189 3.16 -0.09 -8.27
N GLY A 190 1.97 0.53 -8.15
CA GLY A 190 1.29 1.25 -9.23
C GLY A 190 0.54 0.36 -10.23
N VAL A 191 0.66 -0.98 -10.16
CA VAL A 191 0.04 -1.93 -11.08
C VAL A 191 -1.21 -2.55 -10.47
N MET A 192 -2.30 -2.62 -11.26
CA MET A 192 -3.53 -3.27 -10.87
C MET A 192 -3.43 -4.79 -11.04
N GLN A 193 -3.74 -5.54 -9.99
CA GLN A 193 -3.71 -7.00 -9.98
C GLN A 193 -5.07 -7.55 -9.57
N LYS A 194 -5.45 -8.72 -10.11
CA LYS A 194 -6.64 -9.44 -9.64
C LYS A 194 -6.31 -10.04 -8.27
N PHE A 195 -7.19 -9.80 -7.31
CA PHE A 195 -7.12 -10.41 -5.99
C PHE A 195 -8.05 -11.62 -5.91
N MET A 196 -9.35 -11.39 -6.04
CA MET A 196 -10.35 -12.46 -6.02
C MET A 196 -11.62 -12.07 -6.77
N SER A 197 -12.50 -13.03 -6.97
CA SER A 197 -13.87 -12.80 -7.48
C SER A 197 -14.86 -13.51 -6.59
N MET A 198 -16.03 -12.92 -6.40
CA MET A 198 -17.10 -13.48 -5.58
C MET A 198 -18.46 -13.31 -6.24
N SER A 199 -19.42 -14.14 -5.87
CA SER A 199 -20.80 -14.02 -6.35
C SER A 199 -21.47 -12.73 -5.82
N ARG A 200 -22.62 -12.37 -6.40
CA ARG A 200 -23.25 -11.07 -6.17
C ARG A 200 -23.64 -10.84 -4.71
N LYS A 201 -24.24 -11.84 -4.04
CA LYS A 201 -24.75 -11.70 -2.67
C LYS A 201 -23.63 -11.44 -1.65
N PRO A 202 -22.59 -12.29 -1.58
CA PRO A 202 -21.43 -12.00 -0.70
C PRO A 202 -20.73 -10.66 -1.02
N GLY A 203 -20.65 -10.28 -2.30
CA GLY A 203 -20.06 -9.02 -2.69
C GLY A 203 -20.81 -7.79 -2.15
N ILE A 204 -22.16 -7.83 -2.20
CA ILE A 204 -23.00 -6.79 -1.61
C ILE A 204 -22.82 -6.75 -0.09
N GLN A 205 -22.77 -7.90 0.58
CA GLN A 205 -22.58 -7.99 2.02
C GLN A 205 -21.20 -7.48 2.44
N LEU A 206 -20.14 -7.78 1.66
CA LEU A 206 -18.80 -7.26 1.91
C LEU A 206 -18.76 -5.73 1.82
N VAL A 207 -19.37 -5.13 0.77
CA VAL A 207 -19.44 -3.67 0.64
C VAL A 207 -20.21 -3.07 1.81
N ALA A 208 -21.35 -3.64 2.20
CA ALA A 208 -22.15 -3.18 3.32
C ALA A 208 -21.37 -3.23 4.65
N CYS A 209 -20.64 -4.33 4.89
CA CYS A 209 -19.78 -4.48 6.05
C CYS A 209 -18.66 -3.41 6.09
N LEU A 210 -17.99 -3.18 4.97
CA LEU A 210 -16.95 -2.16 4.87
C LEU A 210 -17.50 -0.73 4.98
N LYS A 211 -18.72 -0.46 4.49
CA LYS A 211 -19.42 0.82 4.70
C LYS A 211 -19.68 1.05 6.18
N ASN A 212 -20.17 0.03 6.90
CA ASN A 212 -20.36 0.10 8.35
C ASN A 212 -19.04 0.41 9.06
N MET A 213 -17.97 -0.33 8.74
CA MET A 213 -16.64 -0.10 9.31
C MET A 213 -16.11 1.32 9.02
N ALA A 214 -16.51 1.91 7.89
CA ALA A 214 -16.13 3.26 7.46
C ALA A 214 -17.08 4.36 7.96
N LYS A 215 -18.08 4.03 8.80
CA LYS A 215 -19.13 4.95 9.28
C LYS A 215 -19.89 5.63 8.14
N MET A 216 -20.19 4.88 7.07
CA MET A 216 -21.02 5.30 5.93
C MET A 216 -22.45 4.79 6.08
N ASP A 217 -23.41 5.45 5.47
CA ASP A 217 -24.79 4.97 5.39
C ASP A 217 -24.90 3.72 4.51
N ILE A 218 -25.29 2.59 5.13
CA ILE A 218 -25.45 1.29 4.45
C ILE A 218 -26.69 1.26 3.57
N ALA A 219 -27.74 2.00 3.95
CA ALA A 219 -29.02 2.03 3.23
C ALA A 219 -28.91 2.86 1.95
N GLU A 220 -28.14 3.94 1.94
CA GLU A 220 -27.94 4.79 0.76
C GLU A 220 -26.96 4.11 -0.23
N ARG A 221 -27.44 3.77 -1.41
CA ARG A 221 -26.67 3.08 -2.48
C ARG A 221 -26.66 3.83 -3.80
N ARG A 222 -27.27 5.02 -3.84
CA ARG A 222 -27.45 5.83 -5.05
C ARG A 222 -26.59 7.10 -5.03
N ALA A 223 -26.04 7.47 -3.88
CA ALA A 223 -25.12 8.58 -3.73
C ALA A 223 -23.70 8.08 -3.48
N SER A 224 -22.70 8.85 -3.92
CA SER A 224 -21.30 8.63 -3.55
C SER A 224 -21.10 8.98 -2.08
N GLN A 225 -20.30 8.19 -1.38
CA GLN A 225 -19.96 8.40 0.01
C GLN A 225 -18.47 8.26 0.22
N ASP A 226 -17.94 9.03 1.16
CA ASP A 226 -16.57 8.94 1.64
C ASP A 226 -16.57 8.62 3.13
N GLY A 227 -15.61 7.81 3.58
CA GLY A 227 -15.48 7.42 4.98
C GLY A 227 -14.07 6.94 5.28
N LYS A 228 -13.87 6.55 6.54
CA LYS A 228 -12.55 6.17 7.06
C LYS A 228 -12.67 4.94 7.96
N ILE A 229 -11.85 3.92 7.72
CA ILE A 229 -11.74 2.76 8.59
C ILE A 229 -10.46 2.93 9.42
N LEU A 230 -10.63 2.90 10.75
CA LEU A 230 -9.52 2.89 11.70
C LEU A 230 -9.57 1.57 12.47
N ARG A 231 -8.48 0.83 12.45
CA ARG A 231 -8.34 -0.46 13.16
C ARG A 231 -6.93 -0.62 13.69
N LYS A 232 -6.77 -1.49 14.68
CA LYS A 232 -5.46 -1.99 15.13
C LYS A 232 -5.26 -3.42 14.65
N PHE A 233 -4.03 -3.76 14.31
CA PHE A 233 -3.63 -5.12 13.99
C PHE A 233 -2.18 -5.34 14.43
N GLU A 234 -1.94 -6.33 15.28
CA GLU A 234 -0.62 -6.63 15.84
C GLU A 234 0.05 -5.39 16.49
N GLY A 235 -0.74 -4.58 17.19
CA GLY A 235 -0.28 -3.34 17.83
C GLY A 235 -0.10 -2.13 16.89
N ASN A 236 -0.18 -2.33 15.58
CA ASN A 236 -0.04 -1.27 14.59
C ASN A 236 -1.40 -0.69 14.20
N ARG A 237 -1.47 0.64 14.09
CA ARG A 237 -2.65 1.34 13.59
C ARG A 237 -2.78 1.13 12.08
N LEU A 238 -3.95 0.67 11.64
CA LEU A 238 -4.33 0.57 10.24
C LEU A 238 -5.39 1.60 9.91
N GLU A 239 -5.13 2.38 8.90
CA GLU A 239 -6.03 3.40 8.42
C GLU A 239 -6.33 3.22 6.94
N PHE A 240 -7.62 3.24 6.58
CA PHE A 240 -8.08 3.15 5.21
C PHE A 240 -9.03 4.30 4.90
N ARG A 241 -8.75 5.05 3.85
CA ARG A 241 -9.70 6.00 3.29
C ARG A 241 -10.58 5.27 2.28
N CYS A 242 -11.88 5.31 2.50
CA CYS A 242 -12.87 4.58 1.73
C CYS A 242 -13.71 5.54 0.90
N SER A 243 -14.01 5.18 -0.34
CA SER A 243 -14.95 5.92 -1.18
C SER A 243 -15.84 4.93 -1.93
N THR A 244 -17.15 5.22 -1.98
CA THR A 244 -18.10 4.45 -2.75
C THR A 244 -18.71 5.30 -3.86
N VAL A 245 -19.03 4.64 -4.96
CA VAL A 245 -19.73 5.26 -6.09
C VAL A 245 -20.74 4.29 -6.68
N PRO A 246 -21.99 4.72 -6.93
CA PRO A 246 -22.98 3.89 -7.59
C PRO A 246 -22.57 3.61 -9.04
N GLY A 247 -22.65 2.35 -9.45
CA GLY A 247 -22.35 1.87 -10.80
C GLY A 247 -23.51 1.06 -11.39
N LYS A 248 -23.40 0.71 -12.68
CA LYS A 248 -24.44 -0.03 -13.41
C LYS A 248 -24.83 -1.36 -12.73
N HIS A 249 -23.87 -2.07 -12.14
CA HIS A 249 -24.09 -3.40 -11.56
C HIS A 249 -24.11 -3.40 -10.02
N GLY A 250 -24.01 -2.24 -9.38
CA GLY A 250 -23.99 -2.07 -7.93
C GLY A 250 -22.99 -1.01 -7.50
N GLU A 251 -22.74 -0.87 -6.20
CA GLU A 251 -21.76 0.07 -5.67
C GLU A 251 -20.35 -0.45 -5.89
N LYS A 252 -19.48 0.39 -6.46
CA LYS A 252 -18.04 0.20 -6.46
C LYS A 252 -17.48 0.85 -5.20
N MET A 253 -16.57 0.16 -4.52
CA MET A 253 -15.84 0.70 -3.38
C MET A 253 -14.34 0.67 -3.64
N VAL A 254 -13.67 1.72 -3.21
CA VAL A 254 -12.20 1.81 -3.23
C VAL A 254 -11.72 2.15 -1.84
N LEU A 255 -10.75 1.37 -1.35
CA LEU A 255 -10.10 1.63 -0.07
C LEU A 255 -8.62 1.93 -0.35
N ARG A 256 -8.15 3.12 0.03
CA ARG A 256 -6.74 3.48 0.01
C ARG A 256 -6.14 3.23 1.37
N ILE A 257 -5.05 2.48 1.41
CA ILE A 257 -4.30 2.19 2.62
C ILE A 257 -3.42 3.41 2.93
N LEU A 258 -3.58 3.97 4.12
CA LEU A 258 -2.73 5.04 4.61
C LEU A 258 -1.66 4.43 5.53
N ASN A 259 -0.41 4.70 5.23
CA ASN A 259 0.70 4.38 6.12
C ASN A 259 0.82 5.52 7.12
N SER A 260 0.19 5.37 8.29
CA SER A 260 0.13 6.42 9.30
C SER A 260 1.40 6.55 10.15
N ASP A 261 2.30 5.57 10.12
CA ASP A 261 3.50 5.61 10.96
C ASP A 261 4.65 6.34 10.27
N ALA A 262 4.97 7.53 10.78
CA ALA A 262 6.12 8.31 10.34
C ALA A 262 7.44 7.94 11.05
N SER A 263 7.40 7.02 12.04
CA SER A 263 8.57 6.72 12.89
C SER A 263 9.80 6.23 12.12
N ALA A 264 9.59 5.50 11.02
CA ALA A 264 10.66 4.98 10.17
C ALA A 264 11.10 5.94 9.04
N LEU A 265 10.48 7.12 8.91
CA LEU A 265 10.83 8.05 7.83
C LEU A 265 12.15 8.75 8.13
N ASN A 266 13.05 8.71 7.13
CA ASN A 266 14.38 9.33 7.22
C ASN A 266 14.76 9.91 5.86
N LEU A 267 15.23 11.16 5.82
CA LEU A 267 15.69 11.83 4.60
C LEU A 267 16.85 11.10 3.92
N ASP A 268 17.71 10.40 4.66
CA ASP A 268 18.81 9.63 4.09
C ASP A 268 18.34 8.48 3.20
N THR A 269 17.21 7.89 3.52
CA THR A 269 16.59 6.81 2.72
C THR A 269 15.70 7.32 1.61
N LEU A 270 15.12 8.51 1.76
CA LEU A 270 14.17 9.08 0.79
C LEU A 270 14.87 9.86 -0.32
N ILE A 271 15.95 10.59 -0.01
CA ILE A 271 16.72 11.37 -0.99
C ILE A 271 18.06 10.66 -1.21
N HIS A 272 18.12 9.80 -2.23
CA HIS A 272 19.32 8.98 -2.47
C HIS A 272 20.55 9.75 -2.96
N ILE A 273 20.35 10.89 -3.64
CA ILE A 273 21.45 11.71 -4.15
C ILE A 273 21.96 12.60 -3.00
N GLU A 274 23.15 12.30 -2.49
CA GLU A 274 23.75 12.97 -1.33
C GLU A 274 23.81 14.49 -1.48
N SER A 275 24.32 14.98 -2.60
CA SER A 275 24.41 16.42 -2.84
C SER A 275 23.07 17.15 -2.84
N VAL A 276 22.00 16.47 -3.29
CA VAL A 276 20.62 17.00 -3.23
C VAL A 276 20.13 16.98 -1.80
N ARG A 277 20.37 15.91 -1.07
CA ARG A 277 19.97 15.75 0.34
C ARG A 277 20.64 16.80 1.23
N GLU A 278 21.93 17.02 1.07
CA GLU A 278 22.67 18.07 1.81
C GLU A 278 22.13 19.46 1.46
N SER A 279 21.88 19.72 0.18
CA SER A 279 21.30 20.98 -0.27
C SER A 279 19.91 21.19 0.32
N PHE A 280 19.10 20.12 0.39
CA PHE A 280 17.77 20.17 1.00
C PHE A 280 17.87 20.43 2.52
N ARG A 281 18.75 19.75 3.24
CA ARG A 281 19.02 20.01 4.65
C ARG A 281 19.51 21.44 4.91
N LYS A 282 20.31 21.99 4.02
CA LYS A 282 20.76 23.38 4.12
C LYS A 282 19.60 24.37 4.01
N ILE A 283 18.69 24.18 3.07
CA ILE A 283 17.54 25.09 2.90
C ILE A 283 16.47 24.90 3.99
N MET A 284 16.24 23.70 4.46
CA MET A 284 15.29 23.44 5.55
C MET A 284 15.78 23.93 6.92
N ASN A 285 17.07 24.23 7.06
CA ASN A 285 17.65 24.79 8.29
C ASN A 285 17.84 26.31 8.25
N THR A 286 17.22 26.99 7.27
CA THR A 286 17.12 28.45 7.30
C THR A 286 16.15 28.90 8.39
N THR A 287 16.34 30.10 8.91
CA THR A 287 15.50 30.66 9.97
C THR A 287 14.11 31.04 9.49
N ASN A 288 13.97 31.43 8.23
CA ASN A 288 12.70 31.82 7.62
C ASN A 288 12.71 31.60 6.11
N GLY A 289 11.57 31.66 5.51
CA GLY A 289 11.38 31.53 4.05
C GLY A 289 10.47 30.36 3.70
N ILE A 290 10.33 30.07 2.40
CA ILE A 290 9.50 28.98 1.89
C ILE A 290 10.37 27.90 1.26
N VAL A 291 10.15 26.66 1.69
CA VAL A 291 10.69 25.44 1.12
C VAL A 291 9.56 24.67 0.43
N ILE A 292 9.72 24.41 -0.86
CA ILE A 292 8.68 23.80 -1.69
C ILE A 292 9.09 22.40 -2.09
N VAL A 293 8.19 21.42 -1.88
CA VAL A 293 8.36 20.06 -2.45
C VAL A 293 7.32 19.89 -3.57
N SER A 294 7.80 19.64 -4.78
CA SER A 294 6.93 19.55 -5.95
C SER A 294 6.99 18.18 -6.65
N GLY A 295 5.92 17.84 -7.34
CA GLY A 295 5.79 16.59 -8.08
C GLY A 295 4.33 16.21 -8.31
N PRO A 296 4.06 15.21 -9.15
CA PRO A 296 2.71 14.69 -9.36
C PRO A 296 2.18 14.00 -8.10
N THR A 297 0.92 13.60 -8.14
CA THR A 297 0.32 12.74 -7.10
C THR A 297 1.10 11.44 -7.00
N GLY A 298 1.36 10.97 -5.77
CA GLY A 298 2.12 9.74 -5.53
C GLY A 298 3.62 9.86 -5.76
N SER A 299 4.20 11.08 -5.83
CA SER A 299 5.66 11.26 -5.94
C SER A 299 6.40 11.25 -4.59
N GLY A 300 5.70 11.06 -3.47
CA GLY A 300 6.26 10.99 -2.13
C GLY A 300 6.48 12.36 -1.46
N LYS A 301 5.78 13.41 -1.88
CA LYS A 301 5.92 14.77 -1.31
C LYS A 301 5.64 14.80 0.19
N SER A 302 4.48 14.28 0.62
CA SER A 302 4.07 14.20 2.02
C SER A 302 5.06 13.39 2.85
N THR A 303 5.54 12.28 2.30
CA THR A 303 6.55 11.43 2.94
C THR A 303 7.86 12.19 3.21
N THR A 304 8.34 12.96 2.22
CA THR A 304 9.57 13.74 2.35
C THR A 304 9.39 14.89 3.35
N LEU A 305 8.22 15.56 3.34
CA LEU A 305 7.93 16.64 4.29
C LEU A 305 7.77 16.11 5.71
N ALA A 306 7.10 14.98 5.90
CA ALA A 306 7.01 14.33 7.21
C ALA A 306 8.39 13.98 7.77
N ALA A 307 9.28 13.41 6.93
CA ALA A 307 10.67 13.15 7.34
C ALA A 307 11.45 14.43 7.68
N ALA A 308 11.24 15.50 6.91
CA ALA A 308 11.90 16.78 7.15
C ALA A 308 11.43 17.43 8.46
N LEU A 309 10.12 17.42 8.73
CA LEU A 309 9.57 17.97 9.97
C LEU A 309 10.01 17.16 11.19
N LYS A 310 10.03 15.85 11.08
CA LYS A 310 10.58 14.99 12.16
C LYS A 310 12.07 15.26 12.45
N GLU A 311 12.88 15.53 11.44
CA GLU A 311 14.29 15.92 11.63
C GLU A 311 14.40 17.32 12.29
N LYS A 312 13.37 18.15 12.13
CA LYS A 312 13.26 19.49 12.74
C LYS A 312 12.67 19.48 14.16
N ASP A 313 11.97 18.42 14.53
CA ASP A 313 11.34 18.27 15.85
C ASP A 313 12.40 17.90 16.90
N THR A 314 13.04 18.92 17.45
CA THR A 314 14.11 18.82 18.47
C THR A 314 13.61 19.16 19.87
N GLY A 315 12.31 19.44 20.02
CA GLY A 315 11.67 19.79 21.29
C GLY A 315 11.81 21.26 21.71
N ASP A 316 12.52 22.06 20.94
CA ASP A 316 12.70 23.51 21.14
C ASP A 316 12.08 24.35 20.01
N THR A 317 11.35 23.70 19.12
CA THR A 317 10.76 24.31 17.91
C THR A 317 9.26 24.07 17.88
N ASN A 318 8.46 25.13 17.81
CA ASN A 318 7.00 25.00 17.65
C ASN A 318 6.65 24.72 16.19
N ILE A 319 6.26 23.48 15.90
CA ILE A 319 5.91 23.00 14.54
C ILE A 319 4.42 22.81 14.44
N VAL A 320 3.79 23.46 13.47
CA VAL A 320 2.35 23.35 13.19
C VAL A 320 2.09 22.95 11.74
N THR A 321 1.12 22.09 11.50
CA THR A 321 0.78 21.62 10.15
C THR A 321 -0.69 21.79 9.84
N ALA A 322 -1.01 22.18 8.60
CA ALA A 322 -2.34 22.16 8.03
C ALA A 322 -2.36 21.19 6.85
N GLU A 323 -3.19 20.16 6.90
CA GLU A 323 -3.18 19.04 5.95
C GLU A 323 -4.59 18.66 5.47
N ASP A 324 -4.72 18.12 4.25
CA ASP A 324 -6.01 17.71 3.65
C ASP A 324 -5.88 16.39 2.85
N PRO A 325 -6.00 15.23 3.49
CA PRO A 325 -6.01 14.98 4.94
C PRO A 325 -4.60 14.83 5.54
N ILE A 326 -4.52 14.59 6.86
CA ILE A 326 -3.30 14.14 7.53
C ILE A 326 -3.00 12.73 7.01
N GLU A 327 -1.81 12.53 6.38
CA GLU A 327 -1.37 11.25 5.83
C GLU A 327 -0.47 10.47 6.80
N TYR A 328 0.31 11.17 7.60
CA TYR A 328 1.24 10.59 8.57
C TYR A 328 0.99 11.17 9.95
N ASP A 329 0.89 10.30 10.94
CA ASP A 329 0.98 10.70 12.34
C ASP A 329 2.47 10.93 12.66
N MET A 330 2.85 12.20 12.81
CA MET A 330 4.24 12.55 13.00
C MET A 330 4.69 12.36 14.45
N GLY A 331 3.73 12.37 15.41
CA GLY A 331 4.03 12.30 16.84
C GLY A 331 4.89 13.47 17.32
N GLY A 332 5.56 13.30 18.46
CA GLY A 332 6.43 14.32 19.03
C GLY A 332 5.68 15.58 19.46
N ASP A 333 6.30 16.74 19.28
CA ASP A 333 5.74 18.04 19.61
C ASP A 333 5.10 18.75 18.38
N ILE A 334 4.81 17.99 17.30
CA ILE A 334 4.21 18.51 16.06
C ILE A 334 2.71 18.58 16.18
N ASN A 335 2.14 19.79 16.09
CA ASN A 335 0.70 20.00 16.11
C ASN A 335 0.10 19.92 14.70
N GLN A 336 -0.65 18.84 14.42
CA GLN A 336 -1.25 18.58 13.12
C GLN A 336 -2.74 18.97 13.10
N VAL A 337 -3.13 19.82 12.17
CA VAL A 337 -4.51 20.29 11.97
C VAL A 337 -5.02 19.84 10.62
N GLN A 338 -6.14 19.11 10.62
CA GLN A 338 -6.80 18.72 9.38
C GLN A 338 -7.74 19.80 8.88
N VAL A 339 -7.63 20.14 7.60
CA VAL A 339 -8.56 21.03 6.89
C VAL A 339 -9.99 20.48 6.96
N ASN A 340 -10.94 21.35 7.29
CA ASN A 340 -12.37 21.03 7.28
C ASN A 340 -13.14 22.09 6.51
N ARG A 341 -13.29 21.87 5.22
CA ARG A 341 -13.97 22.84 4.32
C ARG A 341 -15.44 23.05 4.67
N ALA A 342 -16.11 22.02 5.20
CA ALA A 342 -17.51 22.11 5.63
C ALA A 342 -17.69 23.10 6.80
N LYS A 343 -16.66 23.22 7.66
CA LYS A 343 -16.61 24.20 8.77
C LYS A 343 -15.88 25.50 8.37
N GLY A 344 -15.58 25.72 7.08
CA GLY A 344 -14.88 26.93 6.60
C GLY A 344 -13.37 26.95 6.93
N GLN A 345 -12.81 25.88 7.48
CA GLN A 345 -11.39 25.78 7.81
C GLN A 345 -10.59 25.43 6.54
N THR A 346 -10.22 26.45 5.78
CA THR A 346 -9.35 26.35 4.61
C THR A 346 -7.87 26.45 5.01
N PHE A 347 -6.95 26.10 4.10
CA PHE A 347 -5.51 26.28 4.31
C PHE A 347 -5.16 27.72 4.68
N ALA A 348 -5.68 28.71 3.92
CA ALA A 348 -5.42 30.11 4.18
C ALA A 348 -5.96 30.57 5.55
N MET A 349 -7.15 30.10 5.95
CA MET A 349 -7.72 30.45 7.25
C MET A 349 -6.92 29.86 8.40
N ILE A 350 -6.54 28.57 8.29
CA ILE A 350 -5.72 27.87 9.31
C ILE A 350 -4.37 28.57 9.44
N LEU A 351 -3.72 28.88 8.31
CA LEU A 351 -2.43 29.57 8.30
C LEU A 351 -2.50 30.93 9.05
N ARG A 352 -3.52 31.75 8.78
CA ARG A 352 -3.71 32.99 9.52
C ARG A 352 -3.92 32.78 11.02
N THR A 353 -4.48 31.64 11.40
CA THR A 353 -4.62 31.26 12.82
C THR A 353 -3.28 30.87 13.41
N PHE A 354 -2.47 30.09 12.67
CA PHE A 354 -1.13 29.69 13.09
C PHE A 354 -0.22 30.87 13.42
N LEU A 355 -0.27 31.94 12.63
CA LEU A 355 0.52 33.14 12.88
C LEU A 355 0.26 33.82 14.26
N ARG A 356 -0.78 33.39 14.98
CA ARG A 356 -1.10 33.82 16.34
C ARG A 356 -0.82 32.74 17.40
N GLN A 357 -0.20 31.64 16.98
CA GLN A 357 0.14 30.47 17.83
C GLN A 357 1.65 30.34 18.05
N ASP A 358 2.40 31.45 17.80
CA ASP A 358 3.87 31.51 17.96
C ASP A 358 4.63 30.36 17.28
N PRO A 359 4.38 30.09 15.99
CA PRO A 359 5.02 28.99 15.28
C PRO A 359 6.42 29.38 14.79
N ASP A 360 7.37 28.45 14.89
CA ASP A 360 8.69 28.56 14.22
C ASP A 360 8.64 27.96 12.83
N VAL A 361 7.94 26.81 12.70
CA VAL A 361 7.84 26.05 11.46
C VAL A 361 6.37 25.76 11.14
N ILE A 362 5.99 26.07 9.91
CA ILE A 362 4.62 25.87 9.41
C ILE A 362 4.66 24.93 8.20
N LEU A 363 3.85 23.88 8.20
CA LEU A 363 3.58 23.10 7.00
C LEU A 363 2.18 23.42 6.47
N ILE A 364 2.11 23.84 5.21
CA ILE A 364 0.88 23.88 4.42
C ILE A 364 0.92 22.70 3.46
N GLY A 365 0.07 21.71 3.70
CA GLY A 365 0.09 20.44 2.97
C GLY A 365 0.10 20.60 1.45
N GLU A 366 -0.64 21.59 0.93
CA GLU A 366 -0.59 21.99 -0.47
C GLU A 366 -1.01 23.44 -0.70
N THR A 367 -0.41 24.07 -1.71
CA THR A 367 -0.81 25.38 -2.21
C THR A 367 -1.50 25.22 -3.57
N ARG A 368 -2.81 25.47 -3.62
CA ARG A 368 -3.63 25.31 -4.84
C ARG A 368 -4.25 26.61 -5.34
N ASP A 369 -4.36 27.60 -4.49
CA ASP A 369 -5.09 28.84 -4.74
C ASP A 369 -4.24 30.07 -4.39
N PRO A 370 -4.56 31.26 -4.99
CA PRO A 370 -3.82 32.49 -4.75
C PRO A 370 -3.80 32.91 -3.28
N GLU A 371 -4.89 32.74 -2.55
CA GLU A 371 -5.03 33.19 -1.15
C GLU A 371 -4.05 32.40 -0.23
N THR A 372 -3.98 31.08 -0.43
CA THR A 372 -3.02 30.21 0.29
C THR A 372 -1.59 30.55 -0.09
N ALA A 373 -1.32 30.81 -1.39
CA ALA A 373 0.01 31.17 -1.87
C ALA A 373 0.47 32.50 -1.26
N GLU A 374 -0.34 33.55 -1.31
CA GLU A 374 -0.03 34.88 -0.75
C GLU A 374 0.20 34.79 0.77
N SER A 375 -0.72 34.15 1.50
CA SER A 375 -0.59 33.99 2.95
C SER A 375 0.68 33.25 3.35
N SER A 376 1.11 32.25 2.55
CA SER A 376 2.35 31.50 2.78
C SER A 376 3.59 32.38 2.56
N MET A 377 3.57 33.25 1.55
CA MET A 377 4.65 34.22 1.32
C MET A 377 4.75 35.22 2.46
N ASP A 378 3.63 35.76 2.91
CA ASP A 378 3.58 36.74 4.01
C ASP A 378 4.11 36.10 5.33
N ALA A 379 3.75 34.86 5.62
CA ALA A 379 4.27 34.12 6.75
C ALA A 379 5.81 33.99 6.68
N ALA A 380 6.34 33.66 5.51
CA ALA A 380 7.78 33.54 5.29
C ALA A 380 8.53 34.87 5.41
N GLU A 381 7.93 35.98 4.95
CA GLU A 381 8.50 37.35 5.06
C GLU A 381 8.50 37.84 6.52
N THR A 382 7.50 37.39 7.31
CA THR A 382 7.37 37.78 8.72
C THR A 382 8.18 36.94 9.70
N GLY A 383 9.09 36.06 9.20
CA GLY A 383 10.10 35.39 10.01
C GLY A 383 9.90 33.89 10.19
N HIS A 384 8.84 33.30 9.60
CA HIS A 384 8.54 31.88 9.77
C HIS A 384 9.17 31.00 8.68
N LEU A 385 9.55 29.77 9.01
CA LEU A 385 9.95 28.77 8.03
C LEU A 385 8.70 28.01 7.57
N VAL A 386 8.34 28.18 6.29
CA VAL A 386 7.12 27.59 5.71
C VAL A 386 7.50 26.45 4.77
N PHE A 387 6.91 25.29 4.97
CA PHE A 387 6.96 24.17 4.02
C PHE A 387 5.64 24.06 3.26
N THR A 388 5.70 23.79 1.98
CA THR A 388 4.47 23.53 1.21
C THR A 388 4.72 22.58 0.05
N THR A 389 3.61 22.05 -0.53
CA THR A 389 3.70 21.26 -1.77
C THR A 389 3.03 21.98 -2.93
N LEU A 390 3.55 21.71 -4.12
CA LEU A 390 2.94 22.13 -5.39
C LEU A 390 2.83 20.93 -6.35
N HIS A 391 1.75 20.91 -7.11
CA HIS A 391 1.62 20.00 -8.24
C HIS A 391 2.27 20.62 -9.48
N ALA A 392 3.59 20.44 -9.60
CA ALA A 392 4.38 20.91 -10.73
C ALA A 392 5.39 19.84 -11.17
N ASN A 393 5.78 19.88 -12.45
CA ASN A 393 6.61 18.83 -13.04
C ASN A 393 8.13 19.04 -12.87
N SER A 394 8.54 20.24 -12.47
CA SER A 394 9.95 20.59 -12.23
C SER A 394 10.03 21.71 -11.20
N SER A 395 11.22 22.00 -10.69
CA SER A 395 11.47 23.13 -9.78
C SER A 395 11.16 24.47 -10.44
N THR A 396 11.54 24.64 -11.70
CA THR A 396 11.21 25.85 -12.48
C THR A 396 9.72 26.02 -12.72
N SER A 397 9.00 24.95 -13.09
CA SER A 397 7.55 25.03 -13.27
C SER A 397 6.79 25.30 -11.97
N SER A 398 7.39 25.01 -10.82
CA SER A 398 6.81 25.40 -9.51
C SER A 398 6.81 26.90 -9.31
N LEU A 399 7.89 27.60 -9.72
CA LEU A 399 7.95 29.06 -9.66
C LEU A 399 6.96 29.69 -10.64
N THR A 400 6.86 29.16 -11.87
CA THR A 400 5.85 29.61 -12.85
C THR A 400 4.44 29.45 -12.28
N ARG A 401 4.16 28.30 -11.62
CA ARG A 401 2.85 28.03 -11.01
C ARG A 401 2.49 29.06 -9.92
N LEU A 402 3.46 29.51 -9.12
CA LEU A 402 3.23 30.58 -8.15
C LEU A 402 2.98 31.94 -8.83
N LEU A 403 3.67 32.23 -9.93
CA LEU A 403 3.37 33.43 -10.73
C LEU A 403 1.95 33.40 -11.34
N ASP A 404 1.50 32.21 -11.80
CA ASP A 404 0.13 31.99 -12.28
C ASP A 404 -0.94 32.15 -11.18
N MET A 405 -0.54 32.06 -9.92
CA MET A 405 -1.36 32.36 -8.72
C MET A 405 -1.20 33.81 -8.28
N ASP A 406 -0.77 34.70 -9.15
CA ASP A 406 -0.60 36.13 -8.91
C ASP A 406 0.41 36.50 -7.81
N VAL A 407 1.31 35.60 -7.42
CA VAL A 407 2.39 35.90 -6.48
C VAL A 407 3.42 36.84 -7.15
N PRO A 408 3.68 38.03 -6.62
CA PRO A 408 4.61 38.98 -7.22
C PRO A 408 6.05 38.43 -7.25
N LYS A 409 6.78 38.70 -8.35
CA LYS A 409 8.18 38.20 -8.55
C LYS A 409 9.11 38.61 -7.39
N TYR A 410 8.93 39.82 -6.83
CA TYR A 410 9.79 40.27 -5.74
C TYR A 410 9.56 39.44 -4.46
N LYS A 411 8.29 39.06 -4.14
CA LYS A 411 7.97 38.18 -3.01
C LYS A 411 8.57 36.80 -3.21
N LEU A 412 8.46 36.23 -4.42
CA LEU A 412 9.11 34.94 -4.72
C LEU A 412 10.62 34.98 -4.48
N ASN A 413 11.28 36.01 -4.97
CA ASN A 413 12.71 36.18 -4.81
C ASN A 413 13.16 36.39 -3.35
N ALA A 414 12.35 37.06 -2.57
CA ALA A 414 12.63 37.32 -1.15
C ALA A 414 12.38 36.11 -0.28
N SER A 415 11.31 35.31 -0.56
CA SER A 415 10.78 34.29 0.35
C SER A 415 11.23 32.87 0.00
N VAL A 416 11.37 32.50 -1.29
CA VAL A 416 11.66 31.13 -1.69
C VAL A 416 13.13 30.78 -1.40
N ARG A 417 13.35 29.78 -0.54
CA ARG A 417 14.70 29.26 -0.21
C ARG A 417 15.11 28.13 -1.15
N GLY A 418 14.16 27.32 -1.59
CA GLY A 418 14.42 26.26 -2.55
C GLY A 418 13.20 25.48 -2.95
N VAL A 419 13.33 24.74 -4.05
CA VAL A 419 12.30 23.85 -4.58
C VAL A 419 12.91 22.48 -4.84
N LEU A 420 12.41 21.47 -4.15
CA LEU A 420 12.74 20.07 -4.38
C LEU A 420 11.69 19.45 -5.31
N ALA A 421 12.05 19.15 -6.56
CA ALA A 421 11.16 18.43 -7.49
C ALA A 421 11.45 16.92 -7.43
N GLN A 422 10.40 16.10 -7.29
CA GLN A 422 10.52 14.73 -6.88
C GLN A 422 9.69 13.78 -7.75
N ARG A 423 10.24 12.60 -8.03
CA ARG A 423 9.61 11.46 -8.71
C ARG A 423 10.00 10.17 -8.02
N LEU A 424 9.08 9.20 -7.96
CA LEU A 424 9.39 7.86 -7.52
C LEU A 424 9.84 7.00 -8.72
N LEU A 425 10.89 6.24 -8.52
CA LEU A 425 11.39 5.21 -9.43
C LEU A 425 11.39 3.87 -8.69
N ARG A 426 11.13 2.80 -9.42
CA ARG A 426 11.29 1.45 -8.85
C ARG A 426 12.76 1.19 -8.57
N LYS A 427 13.06 0.74 -7.35
CA LYS A 427 14.41 0.31 -6.99
C LYS A 427 14.72 -1.04 -7.63
N VAL A 428 15.96 -1.21 -8.01
CA VAL A 428 16.49 -2.52 -8.41
C VAL A 428 16.56 -3.40 -7.18
N CYS A 429 16.07 -4.64 -7.27
CA CYS A 429 16.14 -5.59 -6.17
C CYS A 429 17.60 -5.88 -5.79
N THR A 430 17.96 -5.67 -4.54
CA THR A 430 19.33 -5.91 -4.06
C THR A 430 19.69 -7.40 -4.02
N GLY A 431 18.69 -8.27 -3.91
CA GLY A 431 18.91 -9.73 -3.85
C GLY A 431 19.08 -10.41 -5.21
N CYS A 432 18.45 -9.85 -6.29
CA CYS A 432 18.49 -10.48 -7.62
C CYS A 432 19.07 -9.59 -8.73
N ALA A 433 19.58 -8.38 -8.40
CA ALA A 433 20.14 -7.47 -9.37
C ALA A 433 21.46 -7.98 -9.93
N ILE A 434 21.56 -8.11 -11.26
CA ILE A 434 22.79 -8.44 -11.96
C ILE A 434 23.29 -7.17 -12.67
N LYS A 435 24.53 -6.77 -12.36
CA LYS A 435 25.19 -5.68 -13.10
C LYS A 435 25.47 -6.15 -14.54
N ARG A 436 24.95 -5.41 -15.51
CA ARG A 436 25.26 -5.61 -16.94
C ARG A 436 25.95 -4.36 -17.49
N PRO A 437 26.95 -4.50 -18.36
CA PRO A 437 27.47 -3.37 -19.08
C PRO A 437 26.37 -2.77 -19.96
N ILE A 438 26.33 -1.45 -20.04
CA ILE A 438 25.44 -0.74 -20.96
C ILE A 438 25.98 -1.03 -22.37
N SER A 439 25.14 -1.60 -23.23
CA SER A 439 25.46 -1.67 -24.68
C SER A 439 25.32 -0.27 -25.26
N ASP A 440 26.32 0.15 -26.01
CA ASP A 440 26.31 1.38 -26.78
C ASP A 440 25.12 1.46 -27.75
#